data_09a20905ab2ab914274af398c529a222
#
_entry.id   09a20905ab2ab914274af398c529a222
#
_cell.length_a   1.000
_cell.length_b   1.000
_cell.length_c   1.000
_cell.angle_alpha   90.00
_cell.angle_beta   90.00
_cell.angle_gamma   90.00
#
_symmetry.space_group_name_H-M   'P 1'
#
loop_
_entity.id
_entity.type
_entity.pdbx_description
1 polymer ?
#
loop_
_entity_poly.entity_id
_entity_poly.type
_entity_poly.pdbx_seq_one_letter_code
_entity_poly.pdbx_strand_id
1 'polypeptide(L)'
;MSQIIAGIYEIEQQIGAGGGGVVYLGRHLRLDKQVVLKADKRTLNTNPEALRREVDMLKGLSHTYIPQVYDFVQQDGVVYTVMDFIEGESLDKILKRGQLPSQPQLIAWACELLEALVYLHSRPPHGILHGDIKPANIMLRPNGSICLIDYNIALALGEDGAVRVGHSRGYANKIQYKFICFT
;
A
#
# COMPACT_ATOMS: atom_id res chain seq x y z
N MET A 1 -12.31 -12.47 -22.61
CA MET A 1 -12.61 -11.03 -22.67
C MET A 1 -11.90 -10.38 -21.50
N SER A 2 -11.11 -9.34 -21.74
CA SER A 2 -10.47 -8.58 -20.68
C SER A 2 -11.55 -7.82 -19.89
N GLN A 3 -11.42 -7.77 -18.57
CA GLN A 3 -12.33 -7.03 -17.73
C GLN A 3 -11.86 -5.57 -17.69
N ILE A 4 -12.76 -4.63 -18.00
CA ILE A 4 -12.49 -3.19 -17.93
C ILE A 4 -13.21 -2.61 -16.71
N ILE A 5 -12.45 -1.93 -15.85
CA ILE A 5 -12.94 -1.26 -14.64
C ILE A 5 -13.12 0.24 -14.95
N ALA A 6 -14.31 0.78 -14.65
CA ALA A 6 -14.70 2.18 -14.89
C ALA A 6 -14.47 2.68 -16.33
N GLY A 7 -14.37 1.81 -17.33
CA GLY A 7 -14.09 2.19 -18.71
C GLY A 7 -12.67 2.73 -18.96
N ILE A 8 -11.77 2.64 -17.96
CA ILE A 8 -10.43 3.26 -17.99
C ILE A 8 -9.32 2.25 -17.70
N TYR A 9 -9.56 1.26 -16.85
CA TYR A 9 -8.54 0.34 -16.38
C TYR A 9 -8.83 -1.07 -16.87
N GLU A 10 -7.97 -1.61 -17.71
CA GLU A 10 -8.04 -2.99 -18.19
C GLU A 10 -7.29 -3.91 -17.21
N ILE A 11 -7.93 -4.99 -16.75
CA ILE A 11 -7.27 -6.02 -15.95
C ILE A 11 -6.52 -6.96 -16.89
N GLU A 12 -5.20 -7.05 -16.73
CA GLU A 12 -4.34 -7.93 -17.52
C GLU A 12 -4.11 -9.27 -16.81
N GLN A 13 -3.81 -9.24 -15.50
CA GLN A 13 -3.43 -10.43 -14.76
C GLN A 13 -3.69 -10.28 -13.26
N GLN A 14 -4.10 -11.35 -12.59
CA GLN A 14 -4.07 -11.43 -11.13
C GLN A 14 -2.62 -11.69 -10.68
N ILE A 15 -2.08 -10.82 -9.83
CA ILE A 15 -0.70 -10.90 -9.30
C ILE A 15 -0.63 -11.24 -7.81
N GLY A 16 -1.77 -11.19 -7.12
CA GLY A 16 -1.84 -11.54 -5.71
C GLY A 16 -3.25 -11.77 -5.21
N ALA A 17 -3.38 -12.53 -4.13
CA ALA A 17 -4.62 -12.68 -3.38
C ALA A 17 -4.30 -12.96 -1.91
N GLY A 18 -5.09 -12.38 -0.98
CA GLY A 18 -4.89 -12.56 0.46
C GLY A 18 -6.07 -12.05 1.29
N GLY A 19 -5.84 -11.91 2.58
CA GLY A 19 -6.86 -11.41 3.51
C GLY A 19 -7.33 -9.98 3.23
N GLY A 20 -6.49 -9.16 2.61
CA GLY A 20 -6.81 -7.78 2.21
C GLY A 20 -7.51 -7.64 0.86
N GLY A 21 -7.75 -8.72 0.13
CA GLY A 21 -8.41 -8.67 -1.18
C GLY A 21 -7.61 -9.34 -2.30
N VAL A 22 -7.92 -8.98 -3.53
CA VAL A 22 -7.25 -9.48 -4.73
C VAL A 22 -6.50 -8.32 -5.39
N VAL A 23 -5.29 -8.61 -5.88
CA VAL A 23 -4.42 -7.62 -6.52
C VAL A 23 -4.24 -8.00 -7.98
N TYR A 24 -4.48 -7.06 -8.86
CA TYR A 24 -4.35 -7.23 -10.30
C TYR A 24 -3.28 -6.28 -10.87
N LEU A 25 -2.52 -6.78 -11.83
CA LEU A 25 -1.82 -5.96 -12.80
C LEU A 25 -2.84 -5.52 -13.85
N GLY A 26 -2.82 -4.28 -14.22
CA GLY A 26 -3.69 -3.74 -15.26
C GLY A 26 -3.03 -2.60 -16.01
N ARG A 27 -3.77 -2.04 -16.96
CA ARG A 27 -3.34 -0.95 -17.83
C ARG A 27 -4.33 0.21 -17.76
N HIS A 28 -3.83 1.41 -17.54
CA HIS A 28 -4.60 2.63 -17.70
C HIS A 28 -4.73 2.95 -19.19
N LEU A 29 -5.90 2.71 -19.79
CA LEU A 29 -6.11 2.75 -21.25
C LEU A 29 -5.82 4.11 -21.89
N ARG A 30 -6.05 5.23 -21.18
CA ARG A 30 -5.81 6.57 -21.74
C ARG A 30 -4.36 7.03 -21.63
N LEU A 31 -3.62 6.53 -20.63
CA LEU A 31 -2.22 6.92 -20.39
C LEU A 31 -1.25 5.87 -20.90
N ASP A 32 -1.76 4.73 -21.36
CA ASP A 32 -0.97 3.56 -21.75
C ASP A 32 0.08 3.17 -20.71
N LYS A 33 -0.32 3.18 -19.43
CA LYS A 33 0.56 2.95 -18.29
C LYS A 33 0.12 1.72 -17.51
N GLN A 34 1.08 0.89 -17.09
CA GLN A 34 0.80 -0.19 -16.15
C GLN A 34 0.43 0.37 -14.77
N VAL A 35 -0.58 -0.24 -14.16
CA VAL A 35 -1.09 0.09 -12.84
C VAL A 35 -1.38 -1.17 -12.05
N VAL A 36 -1.44 -1.03 -10.73
CA VAL A 36 -1.98 -2.06 -9.84
C VAL A 36 -3.40 -1.67 -9.46
N LEU A 37 -4.33 -2.62 -9.57
CA LEU A 37 -5.69 -2.50 -9.04
C LEU A 37 -5.82 -3.46 -7.84
N LYS A 38 -6.01 -2.91 -6.65
CA LYS A 38 -6.29 -3.68 -5.44
C LYS A 38 -7.79 -3.70 -5.19
N ALA A 39 -8.43 -4.86 -5.41
CA ALA A 39 -9.84 -5.08 -5.13
C ALA A 39 -10.03 -5.38 -3.65
N ASP A 40 -10.72 -4.51 -2.93
CA ASP A 40 -11.01 -4.70 -1.51
C ASP A 40 -12.33 -5.48 -1.34
N LYS A 41 -12.31 -6.50 -0.49
CA LYS A 41 -13.50 -7.28 -0.14
C LYS A 41 -14.38 -6.60 0.91
N ARG A 42 -13.99 -5.43 1.40
CA ARG A 42 -14.81 -4.71 2.38
C ARG A 42 -16.14 -4.32 1.75
N THR A 43 -17.22 -4.88 2.26
CA THR A 43 -18.57 -4.48 1.90
C THR A 43 -18.80 -3.02 2.30
N LEU A 44 -19.49 -2.28 1.44
CA LEU A 44 -19.78 -0.84 1.50
C LEU A 44 -20.66 -0.40 2.71
N ASN A 45 -20.43 -0.92 3.89
CA ASN A 45 -21.05 -0.42 5.12
C ASN A 45 -20.30 0.78 5.72
N THR A 46 -19.32 1.33 5.02
CA THR A 46 -18.59 2.52 5.41
C THR A 46 -19.34 3.77 4.97
N ASN A 47 -19.40 4.77 5.88
CA ASN A 47 -19.91 6.08 5.56
C ASN A 47 -19.22 6.62 4.29
N PRO A 48 -19.96 6.98 3.21
CA PRO A 48 -19.38 7.43 1.94
C PRO A 48 -18.46 8.64 2.08
N GLU A 49 -18.75 9.54 3.03
CA GLU A 49 -17.92 10.71 3.30
C GLU A 49 -16.58 10.36 3.97
N ALA A 50 -16.58 9.38 4.86
CA ALA A 50 -15.34 8.89 5.49
C ALA A 50 -14.44 8.23 4.44
N LEU A 51 -15.01 7.40 3.57
CA LEU A 51 -14.28 6.78 2.46
C LEU A 51 -13.70 7.84 1.52
N ARG A 52 -14.46 8.88 1.19
CA ARG A 52 -14.01 9.96 0.31
C ARG A 52 -12.82 10.73 0.90
N ARG A 53 -12.86 11.07 2.20
CA ARG A 53 -11.74 11.74 2.90
C ARG A 53 -10.47 10.88 2.92
N GLU A 54 -10.61 9.59 3.16
CA GLU A 54 -9.51 8.63 3.11
C GLU A 54 -8.89 8.56 1.70
N VAL A 55 -9.73 8.49 0.68
CA VAL A 55 -9.34 8.55 -0.73
C VAL A 55 -8.55 9.81 -1.06
N ASP A 56 -9.06 10.98 -0.69
CA ASP A 56 -8.44 12.27 -0.99
C ASP A 56 -7.07 12.40 -0.29
N MET A 57 -6.94 11.88 0.93
CA MET A 57 -5.67 11.83 1.65
C MET A 57 -4.64 10.98 0.91
N LEU A 58 -5.02 9.80 0.44
CA LEU A 58 -4.09 8.88 -0.24
C LEU A 58 -3.71 9.35 -1.64
N LYS A 59 -4.63 9.99 -2.38
CA LYS A 59 -4.31 10.62 -3.68
C LYS A 59 -3.29 11.76 -3.54
N GLY A 60 -3.25 12.42 -2.38
CA GLY A 60 -2.30 13.49 -2.07
C GLY A 60 -0.89 13.00 -1.72
N LEU A 61 -0.67 11.68 -1.58
CA LEU A 61 0.65 11.14 -1.27
C LEU A 61 1.54 11.18 -2.52
N SER A 62 2.74 11.75 -2.37
CA SER A 62 3.77 11.75 -3.40
C SER A 62 5.15 11.65 -2.74
N HIS A 63 5.81 10.50 -2.88
CA HIS A 63 7.12 10.25 -2.29
C HIS A 63 7.86 9.16 -3.05
N THR A 64 9.20 9.24 -3.12
CA THR A 64 10.05 8.33 -3.91
C THR A 64 9.88 6.85 -3.53
N TYR A 65 9.71 6.58 -2.24
CA TYR A 65 9.68 5.21 -1.71
C TYR A 65 8.26 4.70 -1.41
N ILE A 66 7.24 5.35 -1.99
CA ILE A 66 5.83 5.02 -1.81
C ILE A 66 5.12 5.06 -3.17
N PRO A 67 4.26 4.07 -3.55
CA PRO A 67 3.47 4.15 -4.77
C PRO A 67 2.50 5.33 -4.74
N GLN A 68 2.36 6.02 -5.86
CA GLN A 68 1.31 7.00 -6.05
C GLN A 68 -0.04 6.30 -6.17
N VAL A 69 -1.03 6.74 -5.42
CA VAL A 69 -2.43 6.35 -5.61
C VAL A 69 -3.08 7.30 -6.61
N TYR A 70 -3.66 6.73 -7.67
CA TYR A 70 -4.29 7.49 -8.76
C TYR A 70 -5.79 7.65 -8.57
N ASP A 71 -6.43 6.54 -8.19
CA ASP A 71 -7.89 6.51 -8.18
C ASP A 71 -8.45 5.47 -7.23
N PHE A 72 -9.74 5.67 -6.90
CA PHE A 72 -10.60 4.70 -6.24
C PHE A 72 -11.85 4.56 -7.07
N VAL A 73 -12.10 3.37 -7.54
CA VAL A 73 -13.20 3.07 -8.44
C VAL A 73 -14.10 2.02 -7.82
N GLN A 74 -15.39 2.26 -7.85
CA GLN A 74 -16.38 1.26 -7.46
C GLN A 74 -17.04 0.67 -8.70
N GLN A 75 -17.02 -0.65 -8.80
CA GLN A 75 -17.72 -1.38 -9.84
C GLN A 75 -18.23 -2.71 -9.28
N ASP A 76 -19.47 -3.06 -9.58
CA ASP A 76 -20.12 -4.33 -9.18
C ASP A 76 -20.03 -4.64 -7.67
N GLY A 77 -20.12 -3.60 -6.84
CA GLY A 77 -20.02 -3.71 -5.37
C GLY A 77 -18.60 -3.91 -4.84
N VAL A 78 -17.59 -3.85 -5.71
CA VAL A 78 -16.18 -3.95 -5.34
C VAL A 78 -15.51 -2.57 -5.43
N VAL A 79 -14.71 -2.23 -4.43
CA VAL A 79 -13.87 -1.01 -4.46
C VAL A 79 -12.47 -1.40 -4.92
N TYR A 80 -11.99 -0.72 -5.95
CA TYR A 80 -10.65 -0.87 -6.48
C TYR A 80 -9.81 0.36 -6.13
N THR A 81 -8.69 0.15 -5.46
CA THR A 81 -7.65 1.17 -5.32
C THR A 81 -6.68 1.04 -6.49
N VAL A 82 -6.50 2.10 -7.27
CA VAL A 82 -5.59 2.12 -8.43
C VAL A 82 -4.33 2.88 -8.07
N MET A 83 -3.18 2.25 -8.27
CA MET A 83 -1.89 2.83 -7.86
C MET A 83 -0.75 2.44 -8.84
N ASP A 84 0.43 3.01 -8.60
CA ASP A 84 1.64 2.65 -9.38
C ASP A 84 1.89 1.14 -9.38
N PHE A 85 2.21 0.60 -10.54
CA PHE A 85 2.91 -0.67 -10.64
C PHE A 85 4.39 -0.44 -10.31
N ILE A 86 4.88 -1.10 -9.27
CA ILE A 86 6.28 -1.04 -8.86
C ILE A 86 7.00 -2.24 -9.46
N GLU A 87 7.85 -1.96 -10.45
CA GLU A 87 8.73 -2.97 -11.02
C GLU A 87 9.74 -3.43 -9.98
N GLY A 88 9.97 -4.76 -9.92
CA GLY A 88 10.92 -5.37 -8.99
C GLY A 88 10.37 -6.59 -8.29
N GLU A 89 10.96 -6.92 -7.15
CA GLU A 89 10.63 -8.12 -6.39
C GLU A 89 10.53 -7.81 -4.90
N SER A 90 9.59 -8.47 -4.20
CA SER A 90 9.47 -8.28 -2.74
C SER A 90 10.67 -8.86 -1.99
N LEU A 91 11.07 -8.22 -0.90
CA LEU A 91 12.15 -8.72 -0.05
C LEU A 91 11.84 -10.13 0.49
N ASP A 92 10.57 -10.46 0.71
CA ASP A 92 10.15 -11.81 1.13
C ASP A 92 10.56 -12.89 0.11
N LYS A 93 10.38 -12.63 -1.18
CA LYS A 93 10.80 -13.55 -2.25
C LYS A 93 12.33 -13.69 -2.33
N ILE A 94 13.04 -12.57 -2.19
CA ILE A 94 14.51 -12.52 -2.19
C ILE A 94 15.07 -13.35 -1.01
N LEU A 95 14.55 -13.12 0.20
CA LEU A 95 14.96 -13.83 1.40
C LEU A 95 14.65 -15.33 1.34
N LYS A 96 13.49 -15.72 0.80
CA LYS A 96 13.12 -17.13 0.63
C LYS A 96 14.06 -17.90 -0.31
N ARG A 97 14.73 -17.20 -1.22
CA ARG A 97 15.78 -17.79 -2.08
C ARG A 97 17.16 -17.83 -1.41
N GLY A 98 17.26 -17.42 -0.15
CA GLY A 98 18.53 -17.37 0.58
C GLY A 98 19.47 -16.25 0.16
N GLN A 99 18.96 -15.25 -0.60
CA GLN A 99 19.74 -14.10 -0.99
C GLN A 99 19.72 -13.07 0.15
N LEU A 100 20.82 -12.99 0.88
CA LEU A 100 20.98 -12.03 1.97
C LEU A 100 21.64 -10.75 1.43
N PRO A 101 21.08 -9.59 1.72
CA PRO A 101 21.72 -8.32 1.38
C PRO A 101 22.97 -8.09 2.20
N SER A 102 23.91 -7.34 1.65
CA SER A 102 25.08 -6.88 2.41
C SER A 102 24.68 -5.88 3.51
N GLN A 103 25.52 -5.72 4.52
CA GLN A 103 25.26 -4.75 5.59
C GLN A 103 25.06 -3.32 5.06
N PRO A 104 25.87 -2.79 4.11
CA PRO A 104 25.61 -1.47 3.52
C PRO A 104 24.25 -1.36 2.83
N GLN A 105 23.81 -2.40 2.12
CA GLN A 105 22.49 -2.43 1.48
C GLN A 105 21.37 -2.39 2.50
N LEU A 106 21.48 -3.17 3.59
CA LEU A 106 20.50 -3.16 4.68
C LEU A 106 20.35 -1.77 5.30
N ILE A 107 21.48 -1.08 5.54
CA ILE A 107 21.48 0.27 6.09
C ILE A 107 20.80 1.24 5.13
N ALA A 108 21.14 1.20 3.82
CA ALA A 108 20.52 2.04 2.81
C ALA A 108 19.01 1.84 2.75
N TRP A 109 18.55 0.60 2.67
CA TRP A 109 17.12 0.27 2.66
C TRP A 109 16.38 0.68 3.94
N ALA A 110 17.06 0.56 5.10
CA ALA A 110 16.49 1.03 6.37
C ALA A 110 16.31 2.54 6.38
N CYS A 111 17.26 3.32 5.85
CA CYS A 111 17.14 4.77 5.72
C CYS A 111 15.98 5.14 4.79
N GLU A 112 15.89 4.53 3.60
CA GLU A 112 14.81 4.76 2.64
C GLU A 112 13.42 4.43 3.23
N LEU A 113 13.33 3.34 3.99
CA LEU A 113 12.09 2.95 4.69
C LEU A 113 11.72 3.98 5.77
N LEU A 114 12.69 4.44 6.55
CA LEU A 114 12.46 5.46 7.57
C LEU A 114 12.01 6.79 6.95
N GLU A 115 12.58 7.20 5.82
CA GLU A 115 12.13 8.39 5.08
C GLU A 115 10.67 8.26 4.65
N ALA A 116 10.27 7.10 4.10
CA ALA A 116 8.88 6.83 3.76
C ALA A 116 7.95 6.92 4.98
N LEU A 117 8.37 6.37 6.13
CA LEU A 117 7.58 6.39 7.37
C LEU A 117 7.48 7.79 7.96
N VAL A 118 8.56 8.56 7.98
CA VAL A 118 8.55 9.98 8.41
C VAL A 118 7.58 10.77 7.54
N TYR A 119 7.64 10.57 6.23
CA TYR A 119 6.71 11.22 5.30
C TYR A 119 5.26 10.87 5.62
N LEU A 120 4.91 9.59 5.79
CA LEU A 120 3.55 9.15 6.12
C LEU A 120 3.08 9.72 7.47
N HIS A 121 3.91 9.60 8.51
CA HIS A 121 3.56 10.06 9.85
C HIS A 121 3.40 11.58 9.95
N SER A 122 4.03 12.34 9.06
CA SER A 122 3.92 13.81 9.02
C SER A 122 2.68 14.32 8.24
N ARG A 123 1.85 13.45 7.68
CA ARG A 123 0.68 13.90 6.87
C ARG A 123 -0.43 14.43 7.75
N PRO A 124 -0.95 15.66 7.47
CA PRO A 124 -2.07 16.20 8.21
C PRO A 124 -3.36 15.44 7.85
N PRO A 125 -4.37 15.41 8.74
CA PRO A 125 -4.39 16.03 10.08
C PRO A 125 -3.75 15.16 11.16
N HIS A 126 -3.61 13.84 11.01
CA HIS A 126 -3.25 12.91 12.10
C HIS A 126 -2.10 11.96 11.76
N GLY A 127 -1.45 12.13 10.61
CA GLY A 127 -0.49 11.16 10.11
C GLY A 127 -1.15 9.90 9.53
N ILE A 128 -0.36 9.11 8.81
CA ILE A 128 -0.79 7.83 8.22
C ILE A 128 0.10 6.73 8.78
N LEU A 129 -0.51 5.74 9.43
CA LEU A 129 0.19 4.55 9.89
C LEU A 129 0.11 3.46 8.83
N HIS A 130 1.24 2.89 8.43
CA HIS A 130 1.25 1.78 7.47
C HIS A 130 0.62 0.50 8.05
N GLY A 131 0.93 0.16 9.28
CA GLY A 131 0.30 -0.92 10.06
C GLY A 131 0.67 -2.35 9.67
N ASP A 132 1.32 -2.59 8.51
CA ASP A 132 1.67 -3.94 8.03
C ASP A 132 3.07 -3.97 7.38
N ILE A 133 4.08 -3.42 8.08
CA ILE A 133 5.47 -3.44 7.61
C ILE A 133 6.01 -4.85 7.74
N LYS A 134 6.36 -5.45 6.59
CA LYS A 134 6.93 -6.80 6.48
C LYS A 134 7.68 -6.96 5.16
N PRO A 135 8.60 -7.93 5.02
CA PRO A 135 9.37 -8.11 3.79
C PRO A 135 8.51 -8.29 2.52
N ALA A 136 7.31 -8.85 2.65
CA ALA A 136 6.39 -9.02 1.53
C ALA A 136 5.84 -7.69 0.99
N ASN A 137 5.80 -6.64 1.84
CA ASN A 137 5.30 -5.31 1.49
C ASN A 137 6.42 -4.30 1.17
N ILE A 138 7.65 -4.77 1.00
CA ILE A 138 8.81 -3.96 0.59
C ILE A 138 9.32 -4.52 -0.74
N MET A 139 9.19 -3.73 -1.81
CA MET A 139 9.67 -4.09 -3.14
C MET A 139 11.09 -3.55 -3.33
N LEU A 140 12.01 -4.41 -3.81
CA LEU A 140 13.31 -4.00 -4.31
C LEU A 140 13.19 -3.70 -5.80
N ARG A 141 13.46 -2.46 -6.18
CA ARG A 141 13.42 -2.00 -7.57
C ARG A 141 14.70 -2.37 -8.33
N PRO A 142 14.69 -2.39 -9.66
CA PRO A 142 15.89 -2.67 -10.48
C PRO A 142 17.05 -1.69 -10.23
N ASN A 143 16.76 -0.47 -9.81
CA ASN A 143 17.79 0.54 -9.46
C ASN A 143 18.42 0.34 -8.08
N GLY A 144 18.02 -0.70 -7.34
CA GLY A 144 18.52 -1.02 -5.99
C GLY A 144 17.82 -0.31 -4.83
N SER A 145 16.89 0.63 -5.09
CA SER A 145 16.09 1.28 -4.04
C SER A 145 14.89 0.44 -3.65
N ILE A 146 14.36 0.67 -2.44
CA ILE A 146 13.13 0.01 -2.01
C ILE A 146 11.89 0.86 -2.32
N CYS A 147 10.72 0.21 -2.27
CA CYS A 147 9.42 0.87 -2.25
C CYS A 147 8.51 0.15 -1.26
N LEU A 148 7.93 0.90 -0.32
CA LEU A 148 6.97 0.39 0.66
C LEU A 148 5.59 0.36 0.03
N ILE A 149 5.07 -0.84 -0.24
CA ILE A 149 3.77 -1.05 -0.88
C ILE A 149 2.72 -1.48 0.14
N ASP A 150 1.46 -1.50 -0.29
CA ASP A 150 0.32 -2.07 0.44
C ASP A 150 0.02 -1.36 1.76
N TYR A 151 -0.32 -0.05 1.66
CA TYR A 151 -0.95 0.64 2.79
C TYR A 151 -2.28 -0.04 3.07
N ASN A 152 -2.45 -0.53 4.29
CA ASN A 152 -3.79 -0.86 4.75
C ASN A 152 -4.53 0.46 5.00
N ILE A 153 -5.34 0.85 4.02
CA ILE A 153 -6.15 2.07 3.94
C ILE A 153 -7.05 2.29 5.18
N ALA A 154 -7.11 1.34 6.09
CA ALA A 154 -7.97 1.36 7.27
C ALA A 154 -7.45 2.18 8.46
N LEU A 155 -6.34 2.88 8.33
CA LEU A 155 -5.66 3.50 9.46
C LEU A 155 -5.36 5.00 9.30
N ALA A 156 -6.23 5.73 8.60
CA ALA A 156 -6.43 7.11 9.00
C ALA A 156 -7.02 7.06 10.42
N LEU A 157 -6.32 7.59 11.41
CA LEU A 157 -6.79 7.66 12.79
C LEU A 157 -8.17 8.33 12.76
N GLY A 158 -9.24 7.56 12.97
CA GLY A 158 -10.59 8.09 13.06
C GLY A 158 -10.67 9.08 14.24
N GLU A 159 -11.63 9.98 14.18
CA GLU A 159 -11.88 11.00 15.21
C GLU A 159 -11.99 10.45 16.65
N ASP A 160 -12.13 9.13 16.82
CA ASP A 160 -12.26 8.44 18.11
C ASP A 160 -10.96 7.78 18.60
N GLY A 161 -9.81 8.00 17.97
CA GLY A 161 -8.51 7.44 18.41
C GLY A 161 -8.42 5.90 18.41
N ALA A 162 -9.39 5.21 17.85
CA ALA A 162 -9.41 3.76 17.79
C ALA A 162 -8.66 3.26 16.56
N VAL A 163 -7.40 2.90 16.76
CA VAL A 163 -6.56 2.24 15.74
C VAL A 163 -7.05 0.82 15.51
N ARG A 164 -7.74 0.55 14.40
CA ARG A 164 -7.97 -0.83 13.94
C ARG A 164 -6.72 -1.32 13.21
N VAL A 165 -5.84 -2.00 13.93
CA VAL A 165 -4.63 -2.60 13.36
C VAL A 165 -4.99 -3.93 12.72
N GLY A 166 -4.90 -3.99 11.37
CA GLY A 166 -4.86 -5.27 10.67
C GLY A 166 -3.51 -5.93 10.92
N HIS A 167 -3.49 -7.14 11.47
CA HIS A 167 -2.24 -7.83 11.80
C HIS A 167 -1.91 -8.90 10.77
N SER A 168 -0.69 -8.88 10.25
CA SER A 168 -0.05 -10.08 9.72
C SER A 168 0.55 -10.86 10.88
N ARG A 169 0.08 -12.09 11.11
CA ARG A 169 0.63 -12.96 12.17
C ARG A 169 2.14 -13.11 12.00
N GLY A 170 2.91 -12.81 13.05
CA GLY A 170 4.35 -13.00 13.10
C GLY A 170 5.22 -11.75 12.94
N TYR A 171 4.68 -10.62 12.42
CA TYR A 171 5.44 -9.38 12.20
C TYR A 171 4.95 -8.19 13.04
N ALA A 172 3.74 -8.25 13.58
CA ALA A 172 3.21 -7.20 14.45
C ALA A 172 3.98 -7.16 15.77
N ASN A 173 4.85 -6.20 15.93
CA ASN A 173 5.67 -6.04 17.13
C ASN A 173 5.02 -5.06 18.09
N LYS A 174 5.12 -5.32 19.41
CA LYS A 174 4.62 -4.45 20.50
C LYS A 174 5.14 -3.00 20.43
N ILE A 175 6.20 -2.77 19.67
CA ILE A 175 6.80 -1.43 19.46
C ILE A 175 5.89 -0.51 18.64
N GLN A 176 5.13 -1.01 17.67
CA GLN A 176 4.19 -0.20 16.89
C GLN A 176 3.08 0.41 17.75
N TYR A 177 2.73 -0.23 18.87
CA TYR A 177 1.71 0.29 19.80
C TYR A 177 2.21 1.36 20.76
N LYS A 178 3.52 1.41 21.06
CA LYS A 178 4.07 2.37 22.02
C LYS A 178 4.28 3.77 21.43
N PHE A 179 4.47 3.92 20.13
CA PHE A 179 4.63 5.24 19.49
C PHE A 179 3.31 6.02 19.37
N ILE A 180 2.16 5.37 19.52
CA ILE A 180 0.84 6.01 19.41
C ILE A 180 0.44 6.73 20.71
N CYS A 181 1.08 6.43 21.83
CA CYS A 181 0.71 6.97 23.15
C CYS A 181 1.57 8.18 23.62
N PHE A 182 2.44 8.75 22.79
CA PHE A 182 3.37 9.82 23.21
C PHE A 182 3.33 11.09 22.34
N THR A 183 2.20 11.39 21.70
CA THR A 183 1.95 12.73 21.13
C THR A 183 0.66 13.33 21.65
#